data_560f5de93978fd56268e5063a9a7ede0
#
_entry.id   560f5de93978fd56268e5063a9a7ede0
#
_cell.length_a   1.000
_cell.length_b   1.000
_cell.length_c   1.000
_cell.angle_alpha   90.00
_cell.angle_beta   90.00
_cell.angle_gamma   90.00
#
_symmetry.space_group_name_H-M   'P 1'
#
loop_
_entity.id
_entity.type
_entity.pdbx_description
1 polymer ?
#
loop_
_entity_poly.entity_id
_entity_poly.type
_entity_poly.pdbx_seq_one_letter_code
_entity_poly.pdbx_strand_id
1 'polypeptide(L)'
;GLGMFDKLSEGKLEEWHHMVDVNIKGVLTTLHACLPHLVEAKGHVVNIGSLAARNVFPNSGVYCATKHAVLAISESLRIEYRETLAVTTINPGAVDTEFIAHTSNDSLRDSYAPEFAKGMRAETIAEAIRMAIEAKGKAVFSEITLRPDRR
;
A
#
# COMPACT_ATOMS: atom_id res chain seq x y z
N GLY A 1 -0.37 6.33 -0.38
CA GLY A 1 -1.44 6.09 0.60
C GLY A 1 -1.25 6.94 1.84
N LEU A 2 -2.30 7.08 2.62
CA LEU A 2 -2.37 7.91 3.81
C LEU A 2 -2.53 7.01 5.05
N GLY A 3 -1.81 7.32 6.13
CA GLY A 3 -1.96 6.64 7.43
C GLY A 3 -2.14 7.67 8.53
N MET A 4 -3.18 7.52 9.32
CA MET A 4 -3.46 8.31 10.52
C MET A 4 -3.75 7.32 11.65
N PHE A 5 -2.98 7.40 12.72
CA PHE A 5 -2.96 6.39 13.77
C PHE A 5 -3.64 6.89 15.04
N ASP A 6 -4.59 6.11 15.52
CA ASP A 6 -5.21 6.31 16.83
C ASP A 6 -5.92 5.02 17.28
N LYS A 7 -6.23 4.92 18.56
CA LYS A 7 -7.13 3.87 19.08
C LYS A 7 -8.52 4.06 18.47
N LEU A 8 -9.22 2.96 18.21
CA LEU A 8 -10.59 3.04 17.69
C LEU A 8 -11.56 3.77 18.62
N SER A 9 -11.27 3.83 19.92
CA SER A 9 -12.07 4.58 20.91
C SER A 9 -11.82 6.08 20.92
N GLU A 10 -10.74 6.55 20.31
CA GLU A 10 -10.24 7.92 20.41
C GLU A 10 -10.09 8.60 19.03
N GLY A 11 -10.10 7.81 17.96
CA GLY A 11 -9.87 8.28 16.60
C GLY A 11 -10.98 9.16 16.06
N LYS A 12 -10.63 10.06 15.15
CA LYS A 12 -11.53 11.02 14.53
C LYS A 12 -12.16 10.43 13.27
N LEU A 13 -13.48 10.50 13.17
CA LEU A 13 -14.23 9.95 12.03
C LEU A 13 -13.80 10.56 10.69
N GLU A 14 -13.47 11.85 10.66
CA GLU A 14 -12.99 12.55 9.47
C GLU A 14 -11.68 11.97 8.95
N GLU A 15 -10.76 11.61 9.84
CA GLU A 15 -9.48 10.98 9.47
C GLU A 15 -9.71 9.58 8.91
N TRP A 16 -10.65 8.83 9.47
CA TRP A 16 -11.02 7.52 8.95
C TRP A 16 -11.61 7.62 7.55
N HIS A 17 -12.55 8.54 7.33
CA HIS A 17 -13.13 8.80 6.02
C HIS A 17 -12.05 9.22 5.03
N HIS A 18 -11.13 10.10 5.43
CA HIS A 18 -10.05 10.54 4.57
C HIS A 18 -9.11 9.40 4.17
N MET A 19 -8.76 8.49 5.09
CA MET A 19 -8.00 7.28 4.76
C MET A 19 -8.75 6.39 3.76
N VAL A 20 -10.06 6.21 3.91
CA VAL A 20 -10.89 5.43 2.98
C VAL A 20 -10.94 6.10 1.61
N ASP A 21 -11.15 7.41 1.57
CA ASP A 21 -11.21 8.18 0.32
C ASP A 21 -9.90 8.08 -0.47
N VAL A 22 -8.76 8.27 0.19
CA VAL A 22 -7.46 8.21 -0.47
C VAL A 22 -7.04 6.77 -0.81
N ASN A 23 -7.09 5.87 0.15
CA ASN A 23 -6.48 4.55 0.01
C ASN A 23 -7.37 3.54 -0.73
N ILE A 24 -8.69 3.71 -0.69
CA ILE A 24 -9.65 2.79 -1.35
C ILE A 24 -10.27 3.46 -2.55
N LYS A 25 -11.04 4.54 -2.36
CA LYS A 25 -11.74 5.20 -3.49
C LYS A 25 -10.74 5.74 -4.53
N GLY A 26 -9.59 6.30 -4.10
CA GLY A 26 -8.54 6.72 -5.03
C GLY A 26 -8.02 5.58 -5.90
N VAL A 27 -7.80 4.40 -5.32
CA VAL A 27 -7.39 3.20 -6.09
C VAL A 27 -8.50 2.78 -7.06
N LEU A 28 -9.75 2.70 -6.59
CA LEU A 28 -10.89 2.31 -7.45
C LEU A 28 -11.10 3.30 -8.60
N THR A 29 -11.02 4.61 -8.34
CA THR A 29 -11.15 5.65 -9.37
C THR A 29 -10.06 5.52 -10.43
N THR A 30 -8.81 5.32 -9.99
CA THR A 30 -7.68 5.13 -10.91
C THR A 30 -7.84 3.87 -11.75
N LEU A 31 -8.22 2.76 -11.13
CA LEU A 31 -8.47 1.51 -11.85
C LEU A 31 -9.63 1.66 -12.85
N HIS A 32 -10.74 2.27 -12.44
CA HIS A 32 -11.88 2.49 -13.33
C HIS A 32 -11.49 3.26 -14.61
N ALA A 33 -10.67 4.30 -14.45
CA ALA A 33 -10.21 5.09 -15.58
C ALA A 33 -9.16 4.39 -16.47
N CYS A 34 -8.23 3.64 -15.85
CA CYS A 34 -7.08 3.08 -16.57
C CYS A 34 -7.29 1.64 -17.07
N LEU A 35 -8.16 0.88 -16.43
CA LEU A 35 -8.30 -0.57 -16.65
C LEU A 35 -8.60 -0.95 -18.10
N PRO A 36 -9.52 -0.28 -18.85
CA PRO A 36 -9.77 -0.61 -20.25
C PRO A 36 -8.49 -0.54 -21.11
N HIS A 37 -7.70 0.53 -20.93
CA HIS A 37 -6.46 0.74 -21.67
C HIS A 37 -5.37 -0.27 -21.26
N LEU A 38 -5.30 -0.59 -19.98
CA LEU A 38 -4.34 -1.56 -19.46
C LEU A 38 -4.63 -2.97 -19.98
N VAL A 39 -5.90 -3.36 -20.05
CA VAL A 39 -6.32 -4.66 -20.60
C VAL A 39 -5.96 -4.76 -22.08
N GLU A 40 -6.28 -3.73 -22.87
CA GLU A 40 -5.94 -3.68 -24.31
C GLU A 40 -4.44 -3.78 -24.55
N ALA A 41 -3.64 -3.05 -23.74
CA ALA A 41 -2.18 -3.03 -23.87
C ALA A 41 -1.48 -4.24 -23.24
N LYS A 42 -2.19 -5.20 -22.64
CA LYS A 42 -1.62 -6.27 -21.82
C LYS A 42 -0.63 -5.72 -20.80
N GLY A 43 -1.10 -4.74 -20.04
CA GLY A 43 -0.29 -3.91 -19.14
C GLY A 43 0.04 -4.58 -17.81
N HIS A 44 0.58 -3.76 -16.90
CA HIS A 44 0.94 -4.19 -15.55
C HIS A 44 0.40 -3.18 -14.52
N VAL A 45 -0.37 -3.66 -13.57
CA VAL A 45 -0.82 -2.91 -12.40
C VAL A 45 0.12 -3.21 -11.23
N VAL A 46 0.72 -2.18 -10.65
CA VAL A 46 1.51 -2.29 -9.43
C VAL A 46 0.84 -1.47 -8.34
N ASN A 47 0.26 -2.15 -7.36
CA ASN A 47 -0.38 -1.52 -6.21
C ASN A 47 0.57 -1.47 -5.02
N ILE A 48 0.58 -0.35 -4.30
CA ILE A 48 1.34 -0.21 -3.06
C ILE A 48 0.45 -0.59 -1.88
N GLY A 49 0.64 -1.81 -1.43
CA GLY A 49 0.05 -2.35 -0.20
C GLY A 49 0.78 -1.85 1.05
N SER A 50 1.01 -2.75 1.98
CA SER A 50 1.78 -2.57 3.23
C SER A 50 1.91 -3.92 3.92
N LEU A 51 2.79 -4.08 4.90
CA LEU A 51 2.69 -5.15 5.90
C LEU A 51 1.32 -5.14 6.59
N ALA A 52 0.70 -3.97 6.72
CA ALA A 52 -0.66 -3.77 7.23
C ALA A 52 -1.76 -4.37 6.33
N ALA A 53 -1.44 -4.83 5.13
CA ALA A 53 -2.39 -5.53 4.26
C ALA A 53 -2.63 -7.00 4.68
N ARG A 54 -1.79 -7.53 5.57
CA ARG A 54 -1.87 -8.91 6.08
C ARG A 54 -1.78 -9.00 7.60
N ASN A 55 -1.47 -7.90 8.27
CA ASN A 55 -1.31 -7.82 9.71
C ASN A 55 -2.09 -6.62 10.25
N VAL A 56 -2.52 -6.72 11.50
CA VAL A 56 -3.10 -5.60 12.21
C VAL A 56 -2.13 -5.15 13.29
N PHE A 57 -1.89 -3.85 13.37
CA PHE A 57 -1.02 -3.26 14.36
C PHE A 57 -1.81 -2.40 15.35
N PRO A 58 -1.36 -2.24 16.58
CA PRO A 58 -2.00 -1.31 17.53
C PRO A 58 -2.16 0.09 16.92
N ASN A 59 -3.24 0.76 17.27
CA ASN A 59 -3.55 2.15 16.88
C ASN A 59 -3.67 2.41 15.37
N SER A 60 -3.72 1.37 14.53
CA SER A 60 -3.75 1.51 13.07
C SER A 60 -4.87 0.72 12.40
N GLY A 61 -5.94 0.39 13.13
CA GLY A 61 -6.99 -0.52 12.66
C GLY A 61 -7.63 -0.10 11.34
N VAL A 62 -8.01 1.18 11.20
CA VAL A 62 -8.63 1.68 9.96
C VAL A 62 -7.61 1.71 8.80
N TYR A 63 -6.37 2.15 9.06
CA TYR A 63 -5.31 2.05 8.06
C TYR A 63 -5.10 0.61 7.60
N CYS A 64 -5.00 -0.35 8.53
CA CYS A 64 -4.87 -1.77 8.19
C CYS A 64 -6.05 -2.24 7.33
N ALA A 65 -7.28 -1.88 7.68
CA ALA A 65 -8.47 -2.21 6.89
C ALA A 65 -8.37 -1.68 5.46
N THR A 66 -7.91 -0.44 5.26
CA THR A 66 -7.72 0.12 3.91
C THR A 66 -6.66 -0.65 3.12
N LYS A 67 -5.58 -1.10 3.76
CA LYS A 67 -4.52 -1.86 3.08
C LYS A 67 -4.93 -3.32 2.81
N HIS A 68 -5.75 -3.94 3.65
CA HIS A 68 -6.39 -5.22 3.34
C HIS A 68 -7.32 -5.08 2.12
N ALA A 69 -8.08 -3.97 2.03
CA ALA A 69 -8.92 -3.70 0.86
C ALA A 69 -8.09 -3.58 -0.43
N VAL A 70 -6.95 -2.88 -0.42
CA VAL A 70 -6.05 -2.78 -1.58
C VAL A 70 -5.53 -4.16 -1.99
N LEU A 71 -5.19 -5.02 -1.04
CA LEU A 71 -4.76 -6.39 -1.34
C LEU A 71 -5.90 -7.19 -1.98
N ALA A 72 -7.11 -7.13 -1.44
CA ALA A 72 -8.27 -7.83 -1.99
C ALA A 72 -8.60 -7.36 -3.42
N ILE A 73 -8.54 -6.04 -3.68
CA ILE A 73 -8.72 -5.47 -5.02
C ILE A 73 -7.65 -5.99 -5.98
N SER A 74 -6.39 -6.05 -5.54
CA SER A 74 -5.29 -6.56 -6.35
C SER A 74 -5.47 -8.04 -6.70
N GLU A 75 -5.93 -8.85 -5.76
CA GLU A 75 -6.23 -10.26 -5.99
C GLU A 75 -7.39 -10.46 -6.96
N SER A 76 -8.46 -9.65 -6.84
CA SER A 76 -9.59 -9.66 -7.76
C SER A 76 -9.12 -9.39 -9.19
N LEU A 77 -8.32 -8.33 -9.39
CA LEU A 77 -7.73 -8.01 -10.70
C LEU A 77 -6.89 -9.15 -11.24
N ARG A 78 -6.06 -9.78 -10.41
CA ARG A 78 -5.19 -10.88 -10.82
C ARG A 78 -5.98 -12.11 -11.27
N ILE A 79 -7.10 -12.40 -10.61
CA ILE A 79 -7.97 -13.52 -10.95
C ILE A 79 -8.79 -13.23 -12.21
N GLU A 80 -9.42 -12.06 -12.27
CA GLU A 80 -10.34 -11.68 -13.35
C GLU A 80 -9.61 -11.43 -14.68
N TYR A 81 -8.40 -10.87 -14.63
CA TYR A 81 -7.63 -10.47 -15.82
C TYR A 81 -6.33 -11.25 -16.01
N ARG A 82 -6.24 -12.47 -15.48
CA ARG A 82 -5.02 -13.31 -15.48
C ARG A 82 -4.36 -13.50 -16.84
N GLU A 83 -5.12 -13.41 -17.95
CA GLU A 83 -4.63 -13.60 -19.31
C GLU A 83 -4.21 -12.30 -20.00
N THR A 84 -4.57 -11.17 -19.42
CA THR A 84 -4.37 -9.85 -20.03
C THR A 84 -3.56 -8.90 -19.18
N LEU A 85 -3.58 -9.03 -17.85
CA LEU A 85 -2.86 -8.13 -16.94
C LEU A 85 -1.85 -8.88 -16.08
N ALA A 86 -0.68 -8.28 -15.92
CA ALA A 86 0.17 -8.55 -14.76
C ALA A 86 -0.31 -7.69 -13.59
N VAL A 87 -0.37 -8.27 -12.39
CA VAL A 87 -0.75 -7.53 -11.17
C VAL A 87 0.22 -7.88 -10.06
N THR A 88 0.89 -6.86 -9.52
CA THR A 88 1.84 -6.96 -8.42
C THR A 88 1.39 -6.09 -7.26
N THR A 89 1.43 -6.62 -6.05
CA THR A 89 1.29 -5.84 -4.82
C THR A 89 2.63 -5.74 -4.12
N ILE A 90 3.13 -4.53 -3.93
CA ILE A 90 4.32 -4.28 -3.12
C ILE A 90 3.86 -4.00 -1.69
N ASN A 91 4.35 -4.78 -0.72
CA ASN A 91 3.98 -4.69 0.69
C ASN A 91 5.16 -4.21 1.54
N PRO A 92 5.42 -2.88 1.63
CA PRO A 92 6.50 -2.34 2.45
C PRO A 92 6.18 -2.44 3.94
N GLY A 93 7.24 -2.59 4.74
CA GLY A 93 7.27 -2.19 6.15
C GLY A 93 7.49 -0.69 6.29
N ALA A 94 8.16 -0.26 7.37
CA ALA A 94 8.48 1.16 7.56
C ALA A 94 9.38 1.69 6.43
N VAL A 95 9.00 2.84 5.89
CA VAL A 95 9.74 3.59 4.86
C VAL A 95 9.95 4.99 5.39
N ASP A 96 11.17 5.51 5.28
CA ASP A 96 11.53 6.85 5.69
C ASP A 96 10.93 7.87 4.72
N THR A 97 9.79 8.42 5.10
CA THR A 97 8.98 9.39 4.36
C THR A 97 8.14 10.19 5.35
N GLU A 98 7.43 11.19 4.86
CA GLU A 98 6.48 11.99 5.66
C GLU A 98 5.20 11.23 6.07
N PHE A 99 5.14 9.90 5.86
CA PHE A 99 3.93 9.10 6.07
C PHE A 99 3.32 9.28 7.47
N ILE A 100 4.15 9.27 8.52
CA ILE A 100 3.68 9.39 9.91
C ILE A 100 3.26 10.82 10.27
N ALA A 101 3.71 11.83 9.52
CA ALA A 101 3.43 13.25 9.79
C ALA A 101 1.93 13.58 9.67
N HIS A 102 1.14 12.75 8.98
CA HIS A 102 -0.31 12.93 8.84
C HIS A 102 -1.10 12.51 10.10
N THR A 103 -0.47 11.83 11.07
CA THR A 103 -1.12 11.43 12.33
C THR A 103 -1.35 12.66 13.21
N SER A 104 -2.60 12.96 13.54
CA SER A 104 -2.96 14.13 14.36
C SER A 104 -2.75 13.92 15.87
N ASN A 105 -2.67 12.67 16.32
CA ASN A 105 -2.30 12.33 17.69
C ASN A 105 -0.79 12.49 17.87
N ASP A 106 -0.36 13.61 18.46
CA ASP A 106 1.05 13.98 18.62
C ASP A 106 1.84 12.90 19.39
N SER A 107 1.27 12.36 20.46
CA SER A 107 1.92 11.31 21.27
C SER A 107 2.20 10.04 20.46
N LEU A 108 1.25 9.61 19.63
CA LEU A 108 1.43 8.45 18.77
C LEU A 108 2.40 8.76 17.62
N ARG A 109 2.27 9.94 17.00
CA ARG A 109 3.19 10.38 15.95
C ARG A 109 4.63 10.33 16.44
N ASP A 110 4.90 10.94 17.61
CA ASP A 110 6.24 11.03 18.19
C ASP A 110 6.76 9.63 18.62
N SER A 111 5.89 8.74 19.07
CA SER A 111 6.25 7.37 19.43
C SER A 111 6.66 6.50 18.23
N TYR A 112 6.02 6.72 17.07
CA TYR A 112 6.31 5.97 15.85
C TYR A 112 7.41 6.60 14.98
N ALA A 113 7.66 7.91 15.10
CA ALA A 113 8.64 8.63 14.28
C ALA A 113 10.03 7.97 14.24
N PRO A 114 10.62 7.48 15.35
CA PRO A 114 11.92 6.81 15.32
C PRO A 114 11.93 5.50 14.49
N GLU A 115 10.81 4.79 14.46
CA GLU A 115 10.67 3.56 13.66
C GLU A 115 10.67 3.86 12.16
N PHE A 116 9.94 4.90 11.76
CA PHE A 116 9.88 5.33 10.36
C PHE A 116 11.19 5.97 9.89
N ALA A 117 11.86 6.76 10.74
CA ALA A 117 13.17 7.35 10.44
C ALA A 117 14.28 6.29 10.22
N LYS A 118 14.11 5.09 10.79
CA LYS A 118 14.98 3.92 10.56
C LYS A 118 14.42 2.98 9.46
N GLY A 119 13.42 3.42 8.74
CA GLY A 119 12.79 2.69 7.66
C GLY A 119 13.67 2.53 6.43
N MET A 120 13.17 1.79 5.45
CA MET A 120 13.80 1.72 4.13
C MET A 120 13.72 3.08 3.43
N ARG A 121 14.64 3.35 2.54
CA ARG A 121 14.55 4.51 1.64
C ARG A 121 13.46 4.25 0.59
N ALA A 122 12.82 5.31 0.13
CA ALA A 122 11.79 5.23 -0.91
C ALA A 122 12.33 4.62 -2.22
N GLU A 123 13.61 4.85 -2.53
CA GLU A 123 14.28 4.27 -3.68
C GLU A 123 14.31 2.74 -3.66
N THR A 124 14.42 2.13 -2.48
CA THR A 124 14.38 0.66 -2.34
C THR A 124 13.02 0.11 -2.79
N ILE A 125 11.94 0.84 -2.51
CA ILE A 125 10.61 0.46 -2.98
C ILE A 125 10.50 0.65 -4.51
N ALA A 126 11.05 1.74 -5.04
CA ALA A 126 11.08 1.99 -6.48
C ALA A 126 11.87 0.91 -7.24
N GLU A 127 12.98 0.42 -6.68
CA GLU A 127 13.76 -0.69 -7.24
C GLU A 127 12.95 -1.99 -7.29
N ALA A 128 12.19 -2.30 -6.25
CA ALA A 128 11.32 -3.47 -6.22
C ALA A 128 10.21 -3.38 -7.28
N ILE A 129 9.63 -2.19 -7.48
CA ILE A 129 8.65 -1.93 -8.54
C ILE A 129 9.30 -2.15 -9.91
N ARG A 130 10.48 -1.57 -10.15
CA ARG A 130 11.22 -1.72 -11.40
C ARG A 130 11.51 -3.19 -11.70
N MET A 131 12.01 -3.94 -10.71
CA MET A 131 12.27 -5.37 -10.84
C MET A 131 11.00 -6.14 -11.25
N ALA A 132 9.85 -5.83 -10.65
CA ALA A 132 8.60 -6.48 -10.99
C ALA A 132 8.17 -6.20 -12.44
N ILE A 133 8.37 -4.97 -12.93
CA ILE A 133 8.03 -4.56 -14.30
C ILE A 133 8.99 -5.20 -15.31
N GLU A 134 10.29 -5.22 -15.04
CA GLU A 134 11.33 -5.79 -15.90
C GLU A 134 11.25 -7.32 -16.02
N ALA A 135 10.52 -7.99 -15.14
CA ALA A 135 10.27 -9.43 -15.22
C ALA A 135 9.27 -9.81 -16.34
N LYS A 136 8.71 -8.84 -17.06
CA LYS A 136 7.74 -9.07 -18.16
C LYS A 136 8.24 -10.16 -19.13
N GLY A 137 7.36 -11.11 -19.43
CA GLY A 137 7.67 -12.23 -20.33
C GLY A 137 8.42 -13.41 -19.66
N LYS A 138 8.83 -13.27 -18.39
CA LYS A 138 9.51 -14.33 -17.62
C LYS A 138 8.67 -14.81 -16.44
N ALA A 139 8.16 -13.87 -15.65
CA ALA A 139 7.34 -14.15 -14.47
C ALA A 139 6.49 -12.92 -14.12
N VAL A 140 5.47 -13.13 -13.29
CA VAL A 140 4.73 -12.07 -12.60
C VAL A 140 4.93 -12.28 -11.10
N PHE A 141 5.49 -11.29 -10.43
CA PHE A 141 5.52 -11.26 -8.98
C PHE A 141 4.13 -10.86 -8.47
N SER A 142 3.39 -11.79 -7.88
CA SER A 142 2.05 -11.48 -7.32
C SER A 142 2.16 -10.54 -6.14
N GLU A 143 3.12 -10.78 -5.24
CA GLU A 143 3.41 -9.95 -4.08
C GLU A 143 4.91 -9.88 -3.83
N ILE A 144 5.37 -8.69 -3.41
CA ILE A 144 6.73 -8.47 -2.91
C ILE A 144 6.63 -7.81 -1.54
N THR A 145 7.13 -8.47 -0.52
CA THR A 145 7.16 -7.93 0.84
C THR A 145 8.58 -7.50 1.20
N LEU A 146 8.72 -6.24 1.62
CA LEU A 146 10.00 -5.66 2.02
C LEU A 146 9.97 -5.23 3.49
N ARG A 147 11.07 -5.45 4.18
CA ARG A 147 11.28 -5.01 5.56
C ARG A 147 12.63 -4.30 5.67
N PRO A 148 12.76 -3.30 6.56
CA PRO A 148 14.07 -2.73 6.87
C PRO A 148 15.05 -3.83 7.30
N ASP A 149 16.27 -3.80 6.77
CA ASP A 149 17.38 -4.62 7.30
C ASP A 149 17.84 -3.99 8.62
N ARG A 150 17.79 -4.77 9.67
CA ARG A 150 18.17 -4.34 11.03
C ARG A 150 19.39 -5.08 11.56
N ARG A 151 20.11 -5.74 10.67
CA ARG A 151 21.38 -6.40 11.00
C ARG A 151 22.51 -5.41 11.13
#